data_50e263c27b431008bd722f4ce554a578
#
_entry.id   50e263c27b431008bd722f4ce554a578
#
_cell.length_a   1.000
_cell.length_b   1.000
_cell.length_c   1.000
_cell.angle_alpha   90.00
_cell.angle_beta   90.00
_cell.angle_gamma   90.00
#
_symmetry.space_group_name_H-M   'P 1'
#
loop_
_entity.id
_entity.type
_entity.pdbx_description
1 polymer ?
#
loop_
_entity_poly.entity_id
_entity_poly.type
_entity_poly.pdbx_seq_one_letter_code
_entity_poly.pdbx_strand_id
1 'polypeptide(L)'
;MILTLITCILFCSGTVFTDEVPPPQNVTIKSQNLYLVLEWDPPLTSTGKDLNFTAEYKSWNSFQTVCANVLIPSCDFTNEVTPYGTYTFRVRTELNGNSSDWVEIKSDSLEKITVISAPDVKLQSRRGKMEVDIIEPVLHKSTLKDVYTNINYRIRYWTEGKTDKVEVDSDQSRVMLMKLLPETRYCMQVEIVLDYSKYSLPSNITCEMNSASDEVELWLIAVVLFVSFMVTLISVLMIFLAVWFGYKGVRFLYPQANLPEHFKQYLSERPSTSILLAMQNSAQPKELYHEFSIITAQEILLDPKQKESLNPALTSETKDVHSEQEENQAVDAVKEPLLQ
;
A
#
# COMPACT_ATOMS: atom_id res chain seq x y z
N MET A 1 -79.49 17.39 -59.31
CA MET A 1 -79.19 18.14 -58.07
C MET A 1 -78.75 17.25 -56.93
N ILE A 2 -79.37 16.09 -56.69
CA ILE A 2 -78.96 15.18 -55.55
C ILE A 2 -77.62 14.51 -55.81
N LEU A 3 -77.32 14.17 -57.07
CA LEU A 3 -76.06 13.51 -57.46
C LEU A 3 -74.81 14.41 -57.29
N THR A 4 -74.99 15.70 -57.55
CA THR A 4 -73.93 16.71 -57.38
C THR A 4 -73.65 17.07 -55.90
N LEU A 5 -74.64 16.95 -55.04
CA LEU A 5 -74.44 17.10 -53.58
C LEU A 5 -73.73 15.94 -53.00
N ILE A 6 -73.99 14.69 -53.46
CA ILE A 6 -73.30 13.48 -52.97
C ILE A 6 -71.80 13.46 -53.37
N THR A 7 -71.52 13.96 -54.62
CA THR A 7 -70.10 14.06 -55.05
C THR A 7 -69.32 15.14 -54.31
N CYS A 8 -69.95 16.23 -53.86
CA CYS A 8 -69.30 17.28 -53.06
C CYS A 8 -69.01 16.76 -51.61
N ILE A 9 -69.88 15.91 -51.03
CA ILE A 9 -69.68 15.36 -49.72
C ILE A 9 -68.52 14.29 -49.69
N LEU A 10 -68.38 13.55 -50.81
CA LEU A 10 -67.30 12.59 -50.98
C LEU A 10 -65.91 13.19 -51.23
N PHE A 11 -65.88 14.44 -51.80
CA PHE A 11 -64.62 15.15 -52.00
C PHE A 11 -64.21 16.03 -50.79
N CYS A 12 -65.05 16.25 -49.78
CA CYS A 12 -64.74 16.98 -48.55
C CYS A 12 -64.25 16.11 -47.42
N SER A 13 -63.99 14.79 -47.62
CA SER A 13 -63.17 14.03 -46.73
C SER A 13 -61.69 14.50 -46.88
N GLY A 14 -61.44 15.75 -46.47
CA GLY A 14 -60.10 16.28 -46.36
C GLY A 14 -59.33 15.28 -45.45
N THR A 15 -58.29 14.70 -46.01
CA THR A 15 -57.28 14.04 -45.22
C THR A 15 -56.80 15.05 -44.21
N VAL A 16 -57.21 14.92 -42.98
CA VAL A 16 -56.62 15.63 -41.86
C VAL A 16 -55.18 15.11 -41.84
N PHE A 17 -54.24 15.83 -42.45
CA PHE A 17 -52.84 15.65 -42.20
C PHE A 17 -52.67 16.06 -40.73
N THR A 18 -52.75 15.13 -39.86
CA THR A 18 -52.21 15.32 -38.50
C THR A 18 -50.71 15.51 -38.71
N ASP A 19 -50.23 16.71 -38.42
CA ASP A 19 -48.79 17.03 -38.41
C ASP A 19 -48.19 16.23 -37.25
N GLU A 20 -48.02 14.91 -37.47
CA GLU A 20 -47.53 13.96 -36.49
C GLU A 20 -46.08 14.26 -36.23
N VAL A 21 -45.74 14.59 -34.98
CA VAL A 21 -44.37 14.87 -34.59
C VAL A 21 -43.58 13.54 -34.63
N PRO A 22 -42.52 13.43 -35.44
CA PRO A 22 -41.77 12.20 -35.52
C PRO A 22 -40.95 11.95 -34.26
N PRO A 23 -40.87 10.69 -33.81
CA PRO A 23 -40.12 10.34 -32.62
C PRO A 23 -38.60 10.45 -32.82
N PRO A 24 -37.81 10.58 -31.74
CA PRO A 24 -36.36 10.57 -31.78
C PRO A 24 -35.82 9.23 -32.28
N GLN A 25 -34.64 9.24 -32.90
CA GLN A 25 -34.01 8.06 -33.49
C GLN A 25 -32.76 7.67 -32.73
N ASN A 26 -32.29 6.44 -32.93
CA ASN A 26 -31.02 5.93 -32.41
C ASN A 26 -30.84 6.18 -30.88
N VAL A 27 -31.89 5.95 -30.09
CA VAL A 27 -31.83 6.12 -28.64
C VAL A 27 -30.87 5.13 -28.06
N THR A 28 -29.84 5.61 -27.38
CA THR A 28 -28.76 4.78 -26.78
C THR A 28 -28.46 5.19 -25.36
N ILE A 29 -28.08 4.21 -24.54
CA ILE A 29 -27.62 4.41 -23.18
C ILE A 29 -26.10 4.36 -23.19
N LYS A 30 -25.48 5.44 -22.72
CA LYS A 30 -24.03 5.49 -22.48
C LYS A 30 -23.74 5.58 -21.01
N SER A 31 -22.86 4.69 -20.53
CA SER A 31 -22.43 4.74 -19.15
C SER A 31 -20.92 4.55 -19.05
N GLN A 32 -20.29 5.42 -18.27
CA GLN A 32 -18.89 5.37 -17.95
C GLN A 32 -18.68 5.74 -16.48
N ASN A 33 -17.96 4.92 -15.73
CA ASN A 33 -17.69 5.13 -14.31
C ASN A 33 -18.96 5.40 -13.47
N LEU A 34 -20.06 4.72 -13.82
CA LEU A 34 -21.40 4.88 -13.21
C LEU A 34 -22.10 6.23 -13.52
N TYR A 35 -21.54 7.06 -14.38
CA TYR A 35 -22.31 8.12 -14.99
C TYR A 35 -23.23 7.50 -16.05
N LEU A 36 -24.46 7.96 -16.16
CA LEU A 36 -25.42 7.45 -17.12
C LEU A 36 -26.09 8.58 -17.88
N VAL A 37 -25.93 8.56 -19.20
CA VAL A 37 -26.52 9.52 -20.12
C VAL A 37 -27.30 8.77 -21.18
N LEU A 38 -28.53 9.21 -21.41
CA LEU A 38 -29.35 8.80 -22.55
C LEU A 38 -29.09 9.78 -23.71
N GLU A 39 -28.72 9.27 -24.86
CA GLU A 39 -28.49 10.05 -26.07
C GLU A 39 -29.40 9.55 -27.18
N TRP A 40 -29.79 10.45 -28.05
CA TRP A 40 -30.64 10.16 -29.21
C TRP A 40 -30.34 11.09 -30.36
N ASP A 41 -30.77 10.73 -31.56
CA ASP A 41 -30.68 11.59 -32.71
C ASP A 41 -32.05 12.28 -32.94
N PRO A 42 -32.05 13.60 -33.32
CA PRO A 42 -33.25 14.27 -33.76
C PRO A 42 -33.81 13.61 -35.02
N PRO A 43 -35.17 13.61 -35.23
CA PRO A 43 -35.76 13.04 -36.41
C PRO A 43 -35.34 13.79 -37.69
N LEU A 44 -34.99 13.05 -38.74
CA LEU A 44 -34.44 13.58 -40.03
C LEU A 44 -35.33 14.56 -40.76
N THR A 45 -36.65 14.50 -40.51
CA THR A 45 -37.65 15.34 -41.22
C THR A 45 -37.81 16.74 -40.65
N SER A 46 -37.06 17.11 -39.63
CA SER A 46 -37.26 18.36 -38.87
C SER A 46 -36.19 19.42 -39.10
N THR A 47 -35.53 19.42 -40.27
CA THR A 47 -34.55 20.43 -40.62
C THR A 47 -35.13 21.86 -40.52
N GLY A 48 -34.65 22.63 -39.52
CA GLY A 48 -35.00 24.03 -39.31
C GLY A 48 -36.12 24.31 -38.32
N LYS A 49 -36.62 23.31 -37.58
CA LYS A 49 -37.56 23.47 -36.46
C LYS A 49 -36.83 23.32 -35.14
N ASP A 50 -37.15 24.19 -34.16
CA ASP A 50 -36.69 24.05 -32.79
C ASP A 50 -37.47 22.91 -32.13
N LEU A 51 -36.86 21.72 -32.07
CA LEU A 51 -37.42 20.53 -31.39
C LEU A 51 -36.99 20.51 -29.95
N ASN A 52 -37.96 20.25 -29.08
CA ASN A 52 -37.69 19.98 -27.69
C ASN A 52 -37.88 18.49 -27.43
N PHE A 53 -37.21 18.00 -26.36
CA PHE A 53 -37.29 16.60 -25.96
C PHE A 53 -37.63 16.51 -24.49
N THR A 54 -38.44 15.49 -24.15
CA THR A 54 -38.71 15.09 -22.75
C THR A 54 -38.29 13.67 -22.57
N ALA A 55 -37.46 13.45 -21.53
CA ALA A 55 -36.94 12.14 -21.20
C ALA A 55 -37.30 11.75 -19.76
N GLU A 56 -37.66 10.48 -19.59
CA GLU A 56 -38.19 9.91 -18.34
C GLU A 56 -37.56 8.55 -18.08
N TYR A 57 -37.57 8.12 -16.82
CA TYR A 57 -37.20 6.78 -16.41
C TYR A 57 -38.22 6.16 -15.48
N LYS A 58 -38.26 4.84 -15.41
CA LYS A 58 -38.98 4.09 -14.39
C LYS A 58 -38.15 2.91 -13.88
N SER A 59 -38.23 2.68 -12.57
CA SER A 59 -37.70 1.48 -11.93
C SER A 59 -38.79 0.44 -11.68
N TRP A 60 -39.94 0.84 -11.14
CA TRP A 60 -41.04 -0.06 -10.73
C TRP A 60 -42.37 0.29 -11.39
N ASN A 61 -43.07 1.28 -10.92
CA ASN A 61 -44.50 1.48 -11.27
C ASN A 61 -44.77 2.68 -12.18
N SER A 62 -44.09 3.78 -12.01
CA SER A 62 -44.40 5.03 -12.75
C SER A 62 -43.15 5.62 -13.37
N PHE A 63 -43.33 6.30 -14.48
CA PHE A 63 -42.30 7.10 -15.10
C PHE A 63 -42.12 8.39 -14.32
N GLN A 64 -40.85 8.81 -14.18
CA GLN A 64 -40.43 10.06 -13.57
C GLN A 64 -39.67 10.87 -14.60
N THR A 65 -40.06 12.14 -14.76
CA THR A 65 -39.43 13.05 -15.71
C THR A 65 -38.15 13.60 -15.11
N VAL A 66 -37.06 13.50 -15.84
CA VAL A 66 -35.76 14.06 -15.47
C VAL A 66 -35.42 15.26 -16.34
N CYS A 67 -35.54 15.10 -17.64
CA CYS A 67 -35.33 16.19 -18.58
C CYS A 67 -36.67 16.55 -19.25
N ALA A 68 -37.10 17.77 -19.07
CA ALA A 68 -38.32 18.29 -19.69
C ALA A 68 -38.00 19.47 -20.59
N ASN A 69 -38.53 19.44 -21.85
CA ASN A 69 -38.43 20.53 -22.78
C ASN A 69 -36.98 20.97 -23.09
N VAL A 70 -36.05 20.01 -23.24
CA VAL A 70 -34.64 20.28 -23.53
C VAL A 70 -34.38 20.31 -25.04
N LEU A 71 -33.49 21.19 -25.47
CA LEU A 71 -33.08 21.32 -26.87
C LEU A 71 -31.93 20.36 -27.23
N ILE A 72 -31.15 19.94 -26.23
CA ILE A 72 -29.99 19.06 -26.43
C ILE A 72 -30.49 17.63 -26.54
N PRO A 73 -30.02 16.84 -27.53
CA PRO A 73 -30.45 15.44 -27.69
C PRO A 73 -29.77 14.47 -26.72
N SER A 74 -29.73 14.86 -25.47
CA SER A 74 -29.15 14.05 -24.39
C SER A 74 -29.78 14.42 -23.05
N CYS A 75 -29.83 13.43 -22.11
CA CYS A 75 -30.32 13.61 -20.76
C CYS A 75 -29.46 12.83 -19.78
N ASP A 76 -29.00 13.47 -18.71
CA ASP A 76 -28.18 12.89 -17.65
C ASP A 76 -29.07 12.31 -16.54
N PHE A 77 -29.03 11.01 -16.36
CA PHE A 77 -29.76 10.25 -15.33
C PHE A 77 -28.88 9.80 -14.16
N THR A 78 -27.62 10.26 -14.12
CA THR A 78 -26.61 9.79 -13.17
C THR A 78 -27.08 9.83 -11.72
N ASN A 79 -27.80 10.88 -11.33
CA ASN A 79 -28.25 11.06 -9.95
C ASN A 79 -29.51 10.28 -9.60
N GLU A 80 -30.22 9.77 -10.58
CA GLU A 80 -31.52 9.10 -10.45
C GLU A 80 -31.41 7.58 -10.39
N VAL A 81 -30.26 7.03 -10.77
CA VAL A 81 -30.03 5.60 -10.88
C VAL A 81 -29.07 5.10 -9.81
N THR A 82 -29.22 3.84 -9.46
CA THR A 82 -28.30 3.13 -8.54
C THR A 82 -27.54 2.04 -9.30
N PRO A 83 -26.34 1.64 -8.84
CA PRO A 83 -25.51 0.65 -9.54
C PRO A 83 -26.24 -0.67 -9.89
N TYR A 84 -27.09 -1.15 -9.00
CA TYR A 84 -27.74 -2.47 -9.12
C TYR A 84 -29.16 -2.41 -9.64
N GLY A 85 -29.68 -1.22 -9.89
CA GLY A 85 -31.06 -1.03 -10.39
C GLY A 85 -31.20 -1.35 -11.87
N THR A 86 -32.35 -1.88 -12.26
CA THR A 86 -32.75 -2.02 -13.66
C THR A 86 -33.81 -0.98 -13.98
N TYR A 87 -33.66 -0.33 -15.13
CA TYR A 87 -34.49 0.81 -15.49
C TYR A 87 -35.04 0.70 -16.92
N THR A 88 -36.18 1.31 -17.14
CA THR A 88 -36.68 1.59 -18.49
C THR A 88 -36.64 3.10 -18.68
N PHE A 89 -35.93 3.54 -19.71
CA PHE A 89 -35.86 4.94 -20.12
C PHE A 89 -36.76 5.14 -21.30
N ARG A 90 -37.32 6.34 -21.44
CA ARG A 90 -38.08 6.73 -22.64
C ARG A 90 -37.86 8.20 -22.95
N VAL A 91 -37.95 8.52 -24.22
CA VAL A 91 -37.77 9.87 -24.72
C VAL A 91 -38.80 10.14 -25.84
N ARG A 92 -39.30 11.35 -25.92
CA ARG A 92 -40.16 11.80 -27.00
C ARG A 92 -39.72 13.18 -27.50
N THR A 93 -40.12 13.49 -28.73
CA THR A 93 -39.99 14.81 -29.35
C THR A 93 -41.21 15.66 -29.06
N GLU A 94 -41.02 16.93 -28.83
CA GLU A 94 -42.08 17.93 -28.63
C GLU A 94 -41.90 19.10 -29.59
N LEU A 95 -42.98 19.49 -30.24
CA LEU A 95 -43.01 20.59 -31.22
C LEU A 95 -44.32 21.34 -31.12
N ASN A 96 -44.27 22.64 -30.84
CA ASN A 96 -45.44 23.54 -30.83
C ASN A 96 -46.63 23.00 -29.98
N GLY A 97 -46.36 22.34 -28.85
CA GLY A 97 -47.40 21.78 -27.97
C GLY A 97 -47.90 20.37 -28.35
N ASN A 98 -47.46 19.84 -29.48
CA ASN A 98 -47.68 18.45 -29.88
C ASN A 98 -46.49 17.59 -29.49
N SER A 99 -46.71 16.31 -29.23
CA SER A 99 -45.66 15.35 -28.87
C SER A 99 -45.70 14.11 -29.75
N SER A 100 -44.53 13.52 -29.97
CA SER A 100 -44.42 12.23 -30.63
C SER A 100 -44.81 11.09 -29.73
N ASP A 101 -44.86 9.89 -30.25
CA ASP A 101 -44.83 8.65 -29.48
C ASP A 101 -43.53 8.52 -28.68
N TRP A 102 -43.59 7.75 -27.59
CA TRP A 102 -42.45 7.48 -26.79
C TRP A 102 -41.57 6.39 -27.39
N VAL A 103 -40.26 6.63 -27.41
CA VAL A 103 -39.26 5.59 -27.72
C VAL A 103 -38.70 5.09 -26.42
N GLU A 104 -38.89 3.80 -26.14
CA GLU A 104 -38.49 3.15 -24.90
C GLU A 104 -37.26 2.26 -25.11
N ILE A 105 -36.33 2.31 -24.14
CA ILE A 105 -35.18 1.41 -24.07
C ILE A 105 -35.04 0.87 -22.64
N LYS A 106 -34.80 -0.45 -22.52
CA LYS A 106 -34.55 -1.11 -21.23
C LYS A 106 -33.06 -1.21 -21.00
N SER A 107 -32.64 -1.01 -19.77
CA SER A 107 -31.26 -1.16 -19.30
C SER A 107 -31.13 -2.34 -18.36
N ASP A 108 -30.07 -3.08 -18.50
CA ASP A 108 -29.58 -3.93 -17.40
C ASP A 108 -29.05 -3.05 -16.26
N SER A 109 -28.68 -3.68 -15.16
CA SER A 109 -28.08 -2.98 -14.02
C SER A 109 -26.82 -2.20 -14.42
N LEU A 110 -26.68 -1.03 -13.82
CA LEU A 110 -25.63 -0.07 -14.21
C LEU A 110 -24.23 -0.64 -14.04
N GLU A 111 -23.99 -1.47 -13.01
CA GLU A 111 -22.69 -2.12 -12.80
C GLU A 111 -22.29 -3.03 -13.98
N LYS A 112 -23.29 -3.58 -14.72
CA LYS A 112 -23.00 -4.43 -15.88
C LYS A 112 -22.71 -3.63 -17.15
N ILE A 113 -23.47 -2.58 -17.39
CA ILE A 113 -23.38 -1.82 -18.65
C ILE A 113 -22.32 -0.73 -18.64
N THR A 114 -21.94 -0.21 -17.45
CA THR A 114 -20.98 0.89 -17.37
C THR A 114 -19.60 0.46 -17.84
N VAL A 115 -18.94 1.30 -18.62
CA VAL A 115 -17.53 1.15 -18.99
C VAL A 115 -16.68 1.75 -17.88
N ILE A 116 -15.75 0.97 -17.34
CA ILE A 116 -14.80 1.48 -16.37
C ILE A 116 -13.59 2.07 -17.09
N SER A 117 -13.24 3.29 -16.73
CA SER A 117 -12.09 3.98 -17.31
C SER A 117 -10.78 3.26 -16.98
N ALA A 118 -9.75 3.58 -17.76
CA ALA A 118 -8.40 3.08 -17.53
C ALA A 118 -7.87 3.50 -16.16
N PRO A 119 -7.14 2.63 -15.46
CA PRO A 119 -6.39 3.02 -14.28
C PRO A 119 -5.18 3.87 -14.66
N ASP A 120 -4.74 4.75 -13.75
CA ASP A 120 -3.45 5.40 -13.85
C ASP A 120 -2.36 4.52 -13.26
N VAL A 121 -1.19 4.48 -13.91
CA VAL A 121 -0.07 3.62 -13.51
C VAL A 121 1.17 4.45 -13.25
N LYS A 122 1.74 4.29 -12.05
CA LYS A 122 3.03 4.87 -11.69
C LYS A 122 4.04 3.76 -11.50
N LEU A 123 5.21 3.92 -12.14
CA LEU A 123 6.31 2.98 -12.04
C LEU A 123 7.43 3.62 -11.23
N GLN A 124 8.02 2.84 -10.33
CA GLN A 124 9.21 3.23 -9.60
C GLN A 124 10.19 2.06 -9.55
N SER A 125 11.40 2.30 -10.04
CA SER A 125 12.45 1.31 -9.93
C SER A 125 13.23 1.51 -8.63
N ARG A 126 13.39 0.41 -7.86
CA ARG A 126 14.14 0.40 -6.61
C ARG A 126 14.96 -0.89 -6.49
N ARG A 127 16.28 -0.78 -6.44
CA ARG A 127 17.19 -1.91 -6.18
C ARG A 127 16.95 -3.12 -7.08
N GLY A 128 16.81 -2.88 -8.39
CA GLY A 128 16.58 -3.94 -9.36
C GLY A 128 15.16 -4.56 -9.36
N LYS A 129 14.23 -3.95 -8.63
CA LYS A 129 12.81 -4.32 -8.61
C LYS A 129 11.99 -3.17 -9.17
N MET A 130 10.87 -3.49 -9.82
CA MET A 130 9.93 -2.49 -10.33
C MET A 130 8.67 -2.50 -9.47
N GLU A 131 8.41 -1.39 -8.79
CA GLU A 131 7.16 -1.15 -8.07
C GLU A 131 6.15 -0.56 -9.04
N VAL A 132 4.99 -1.20 -9.14
CA VAL A 132 3.85 -0.79 -9.95
C VAL A 132 2.75 -0.33 -9.01
N ASP A 133 2.45 0.95 -9.02
CA ASP A 133 1.38 1.56 -8.22
C ASP A 133 0.21 1.89 -9.14
N ILE A 134 -0.93 1.25 -8.90
CA ILE A 134 -2.12 1.31 -9.74
C ILE A 134 -3.15 2.18 -9.04
N ILE A 135 -3.53 3.27 -9.69
CA ILE A 135 -4.53 4.20 -9.18
C ILE A 135 -5.85 3.92 -9.90
N GLU A 136 -6.84 3.51 -9.13
CA GLU A 136 -8.18 3.19 -9.63
C GLU A 136 -8.90 4.44 -10.15
N PRO A 137 -9.72 4.32 -11.21
CA PRO A 137 -10.56 5.41 -11.66
C PRO A 137 -11.64 5.76 -10.64
N VAL A 138 -11.98 7.03 -10.55
CA VAL A 138 -13.04 7.51 -9.67
C VAL A 138 -14.40 7.21 -10.29
N LEU A 139 -15.27 6.56 -9.53
CA LEU A 139 -16.66 6.30 -9.89
C LEU A 139 -17.59 7.38 -9.32
N HIS A 140 -18.78 7.50 -9.89
CA HIS A 140 -19.79 8.41 -9.36
C HIS A 140 -20.28 7.92 -7.98
N LYS A 141 -20.08 8.75 -6.94
CA LYS A 141 -20.54 8.52 -5.54
C LYS A 141 -20.13 7.17 -4.92
N SER A 142 -19.17 6.44 -5.49
CA SER A 142 -18.76 5.12 -5.00
C SER A 142 -17.32 4.79 -5.39
N THR A 143 -16.78 3.72 -4.82
CA THR A 143 -15.50 3.13 -5.22
C THR A 143 -15.74 1.81 -5.96
N LEU A 144 -14.71 1.29 -6.63
CA LEU A 144 -14.82 -0.03 -7.29
C LEU A 144 -15.19 -1.12 -6.29
N LYS A 145 -14.68 -1.03 -5.06
CA LYS A 145 -14.93 -2.02 -3.98
C LYS A 145 -16.34 -1.98 -3.42
N ASP A 146 -17.04 -0.87 -3.59
CA ASP A 146 -18.44 -0.75 -3.17
C ASP A 146 -19.39 -1.40 -4.18
N VAL A 147 -18.94 -1.54 -5.43
CA VAL A 147 -19.78 -2.00 -6.55
C VAL A 147 -19.45 -3.42 -6.98
N TYR A 148 -18.18 -3.81 -6.96
CA TYR A 148 -17.71 -5.11 -7.43
C TYR A 148 -17.11 -5.94 -6.29
N THR A 149 -17.46 -7.21 -6.26
CA THR A 149 -17.03 -8.13 -5.19
C THR A 149 -15.56 -8.57 -5.36
N ASN A 150 -15.17 -8.83 -6.60
CA ASN A 150 -13.82 -9.29 -6.93
C ASN A 150 -13.15 -8.29 -7.85
N ILE A 151 -12.02 -7.78 -7.41
CA ILE A 151 -11.20 -6.84 -8.16
C ILE A 151 -9.80 -7.42 -8.25
N ASN A 152 -9.33 -7.64 -9.48
CA ASN A 152 -7.97 -8.06 -9.77
C ASN A 152 -7.35 -7.10 -10.79
N TYR A 153 -6.04 -6.96 -10.72
CA TYR A 153 -5.28 -6.13 -11.63
C TYR A 153 -4.44 -7.03 -12.51
N ARG A 154 -4.68 -6.95 -13.81
CA ARG A 154 -3.90 -7.65 -14.82
C ARG A 154 -2.82 -6.74 -15.35
N ILE A 155 -1.56 -7.06 -15.05
CA ILE A 155 -0.37 -6.30 -15.45
C ILE A 155 0.28 -7.04 -16.61
N ARG A 156 0.36 -6.41 -17.76
CA ARG A 156 1.13 -6.88 -18.90
C ARG A 156 2.40 -6.07 -19.02
N TYR A 157 3.55 -6.71 -18.97
CA TYR A 157 4.83 -6.03 -19.11
C TYR A 157 5.74 -6.70 -20.11
N TRP A 158 6.61 -5.92 -20.74
CA TRP A 158 7.57 -6.37 -21.73
C TRP A 158 8.79 -5.47 -21.74
N THR A 159 9.91 -5.97 -22.29
CA THR A 159 11.10 -5.14 -22.55
C THR A 159 10.86 -4.26 -23.77
N GLU A 160 11.24 -3.00 -23.73
CA GLU A 160 11.14 -2.12 -24.88
C GLU A 160 11.81 -2.72 -26.11
N GLY A 161 11.10 -2.70 -27.23
CA GLY A 161 11.57 -3.32 -28.50
C GLY A 161 11.32 -4.82 -28.66
N LYS A 162 10.75 -5.52 -27.62
CA LYS A 162 10.33 -6.91 -27.73
C LYS A 162 8.80 -7.01 -27.77
N THR A 163 8.31 -8.05 -28.45
CA THR A 163 6.87 -8.31 -28.59
C THR A 163 6.31 -9.25 -27.51
N ASP A 164 7.19 -9.98 -26.83
CA ASP A 164 6.79 -10.96 -25.83
C ASP A 164 6.32 -10.26 -24.56
N LYS A 165 5.01 -10.36 -24.31
CA LYS A 165 4.37 -9.78 -23.12
C LYS A 165 4.21 -10.85 -22.05
N VAL A 166 4.60 -10.52 -20.83
CA VAL A 166 4.36 -11.34 -19.64
C VAL A 166 3.15 -10.79 -18.91
N GLU A 167 2.23 -11.67 -18.52
CA GLU A 167 1.05 -11.30 -17.74
C GLU A 167 1.21 -11.74 -16.29
N VAL A 168 0.82 -10.85 -15.37
CA VAL A 168 0.76 -11.10 -13.94
C VAL A 168 -0.55 -10.54 -13.40
N ASP A 169 -1.33 -11.40 -12.76
CA ASP A 169 -2.56 -11.00 -12.06
C ASP A 169 -2.28 -10.81 -10.57
N SER A 170 -2.86 -9.77 -9.98
CA SER A 170 -2.73 -9.43 -8.56
C SER A 170 -4.04 -8.88 -8.02
N ASP A 171 -4.33 -9.15 -6.76
CA ASP A 171 -5.44 -8.57 -6.00
C ASP A 171 -5.05 -7.23 -5.32
N GLN A 172 -3.76 -6.85 -5.42
CA GLN A 172 -3.24 -5.64 -4.80
C GLN A 172 -3.00 -4.55 -5.84
N SER A 173 -3.39 -3.32 -5.51
CA SER A 173 -3.13 -2.13 -6.33
C SER A 173 -1.66 -1.71 -6.35
N ARG A 174 -0.84 -2.28 -5.46
CA ARG A 174 0.61 -2.08 -5.46
C ARG A 174 1.33 -3.40 -5.59
N VAL A 175 2.05 -3.57 -6.68
CA VAL A 175 2.71 -4.82 -7.06
C VAL A 175 4.20 -4.60 -7.23
N MET A 176 4.99 -5.53 -6.68
CA MET A 176 6.44 -5.52 -6.85
C MET A 176 6.86 -6.60 -7.85
N LEU A 177 7.32 -6.20 -9.02
CA LEU A 177 7.89 -7.10 -10.01
C LEU A 177 9.36 -7.37 -9.67
N MET A 178 9.66 -8.65 -9.48
CA MET A 178 11.00 -9.13 -9.12
C MET A 178 11.66 -9.83 -10.32
N LYS A 179 12.96 -10.05 -10.25
CA LYS A 179 13.75 -10.77 -11.26
C LYS A 179 13.75 -10.11 -12.65
N LEU A 180 13.63 -8.79 -12.68
CA LEU A 180 13.80 -8.02 -13.90
C LEU A 180 15.30 -7.83 -14.17
N LEU A 181 15.66 -7.77 -15.45
CA LEU A 181 17.05 -7.49 -15.85
C LEU A 181 17.42 -6.07 -15.42
N PRO A 182 18.60 -5.87 -14.82
CA PRO A 182 19.07 -4.53 -14.47
C PRO A 182 19.32 -3.69 -15.73
N GLU A 183 19.29 -2.38 -15.57
CA GLU A 183 19.55 -1.39 -16.64
C GLU A 183 18.75 -1.63 -17.93
N THR A 184 17.59 -2.27 -17.80
CA THR A 184 16.70 -2.60 -18.90
C THR A 184 15.41 -1.81 -18.77
N ARG A 185 14.95 -1.22 -19.89
CA ARG A 185 13.71 -0.47 -19.93
C ARG A 185 12.52 -1.40 -20.14
N TYR A 186 11.58 -1.38 -19.22
CA TYR A 186 10.34 -2.14 -19.25
C TYR A 186 9.15 -1.23 -19.50
N CYS A 187 8.26 -1.67 -20.36
CA CYS A 187 6.97 -1.03 -20.61
C CYS A 187 5.86 -1.88 -20.02
N MET A 188 4.84 -1.23 -19.48
CA MET A 188 3.71 -1.88 -18.81
C MET A 188 2.39 -1.29 -19.21
N GLN A 189 1.36 -2.13 -19.17
CA GLN A 189 -0.03 -1.78 -19.38
C GLN A 189 -0.87 -2.56 -18.38
N VAL A 190 -1.83 -1.92 -17.75
CA VAL A 190 -2.66 -2.50 -16.69
C VAL A 190 -4.13 -2.42 -17.06
N GLU A 191 -4.87 -3.49 -16.78
CA GLU A 191 -6.32 -3.56 -16.86
C GLU A 191 -6.87 -4.02 -15.51
N ILE A 192 -8.02 -3.49 -15.11
CA ILE A 192 -8.75 -3.95 -13.93
C ILE A 192 -9.73 -5.01 -14.37
N VAL A 193 -9.70 -6.17 -13.72
CA VAL A 193 -10.60 -7.30 -13.95
C VAL A 193 -11.63 -7.31 -12.82
N LEU A 194 -12.91 -7.18 -13.19
CA LEU A 194 -14.02 -7.05 -12.26
C LEU A 194 -14.91 -8.29 -12.37
N ASP A 195 -15.21 -8.92 -11.24
CA ASP A 195 -16.09 -10.11 -11.14
C ASP A 195 -15.78 -11.19 -12.18
N TYR A 196 -14.47 -11.40 -12.50
CA TYR A 196 -13.91 -12.39 -13.42
C TYR A 196 -14.31 -12.26 -14.91
N SER A 197 -15.18 -11.34 -15.29
CA SER A 197 -15.69 -11.27 -16.66
C SER A 197 -15.68 -9.88 -17.29
N LYS A 198 -15.57 -8.84 -16.49
CA LYS A 198 -15.59 -7.45 -16.95
C LYS A 198 -14.21 -6.83 -16.82
N TYR A 199 -13.82 -6.08 -17.84
CA TYR A 199 -12.52 -5.41 -17.87
C TYR A 199 -12.71 -3.90 -17.95
N SER A 200 -11.82 -3.17 -17.28
CA SER A 200 -11.69 -1.73 -17.52
C SER A 200 -11.07 -1.47 -18.88
N LEU A 201 -11.08 -0.22 -19.29
CA LEU A 201 -10.19 0.20 -20.38
C LEU A 201 -8.74 0.00 -19.95
N PRO A 202 -7.85 -0.40 -20.88
CA PRO A 202 -6.44 -0.57 -20.58
C PRO A 202 -5.77 0.78 -20.28
N SER A 203 -4.83 0.78 -19.34
CA SER A 203 -4.04 1.97 -19.03
C SER A 203 -3.20 2.43 -20.23
N ASN A 204 -2.73 3.66 -20.17
CA ASN A 204 -1.66 4.11 -21.05
C ASN A 204 -0.41 3.25 -20.84
N ILE A 205 0.36 3.04 -21.89
CA ILE A 205 1.64 2.32 -21.78
C ILE A 205 2.63 3.25 -21.09
N THR A 206 3.12 2.80 -19.94
CA THR A 206 4.11 3.52 -19.15
C THR A 206 5.41 2.71 -19.15
N CYS A 207 6.53 3.36 -19.43
CA CYS A 207 7.83 2.69 -19.51
C CYS A 207 8.81 3.33 -18.50
N GLU A 208 9.55 2.48 -17.79
CA GLU A 208 10.56 2.89 -16.80
C GLU A 208 11.81 2.01 -16.91
N MET A 209 12.97 2.59 -16.61
CA MET A 209 14.23 1.85 -16.59
C MET A 209 14.41 1.16 -15.24
N ASN A 210 14.65 -0.15 -15.27
CA ASN A 210 14.98 -0.87 -14.04
C ASN A 210 16.38 -0.49 -13.58
N SER A 211 16.51 -0.04 -12.33
CA SER A 211 17.80 0.29 -11.74
C SER A 211 18.68 -0.94 -11.56
N ALA A 212 19.99 -0.75 -11.47
CA ALA A 212 20.88 -1.82 -11.06
C ALA A 212 20.45 -2.38 -9.71
N SER A 213 20.57 -3.70 -9.54
CA SER A 213 20.35 -4.31 -8.23
C SER A 213 21.55 -3.99 -7.33
N ASP A 214 21.28 -3.47 -6.15
CA ASP A 214 22.29 -3.31 -5.09
C ASP A 214 22.62 -4.67 -4.42
N GLU A 215 22.23 -5.78 -5.02
CA GLU A 215 22.58 -7.10 -4.49
C GLU A 215 24.09 -7.30 -4.62
N VAL A 216 24.78 -7.10 -3.50
CA VAL A 216 26.20 -7.42 -3.39
C VAL A 216 26.33 -8.93 -3.60
N GLU A 217 27.06 -9.34 -4.65
CA GLU A 217 27.25 -10.75 -4.96
C GLU A 217 27.85 -11.48 -3.75
N LEU A 218 27.28 -12.60 -3.35
CA LEU A 218 27.68 -13.37 -2.16
C LEU A 218 29.17 -13.70 -2.16
N TRP A 219 29.77 -13.94 -3.34
CA TRP A 219 31.20 -14.23 -3.44
C TRP A 219 32.06 -13.03 -3.03
N LEU A 220 31.62 -11.79 -3.29
CA LEU A 220 32.31 -10.55 -2.91
C LEU A 220 32.30 -10.38 -1.40
N ILE A 221 31.18 -10.68 -0.73
CA ILE A 221 31.10 -10.71 0.74
C ILE A 221 32.07 -11.75 1.28
N ALA A 222 32.10 -12.96 0.71
CA ALA A 222 33.01 -14.01 1.12
C ALA A 222 34.49 -13.60 0.98
N VAL A 223 34.85 -12.94 -0.13
CA VAL A 223 36.20 -12.42 -0.36
C VAL A 223 36.58 -11.35 0.67
N VAL A 224 35.70 -10.39 0.94
CA VAL A 224 35.96 -9.32 1.93
C VAL A 224 36.15 -9.93 3.33
N LEU A 225 35.31 -10.88 3.74
CA LEU A 225 35.47 -11.58 5.02
C LEU A 225 36.76 -12.38 5.10
N PHE A 226 37.14 -13.08 4.02
CA PHE A 226 38.38 -13.85 3.95
C PHE A 226 39.62 -12.94 4.07
N VAL A 227 39.64 -11.86 3.31
CA VAL A 227 40.74 -10.88 3.37
C VAL A 227 40.84 -10.26 4.76
N SER A 228 39.71 -9.84 5.34
CA SER A 228 39.67 -9.30 6.71
C SER A 228 40.23 -10.31 7.73
N PHE A 229 39.83 -11.57 7.63
CA PHE A 229 40.34 -12.64 8.48
C PHE A 229 41.85 -12.86 8.32
N MET A 230 42.36 -12.87 7.09
CA MET A 230 43.81 -13.01 6.84
C MET A 230 44.61 -11.84 7.38
N VAL A 231 44.10 -10.61 7.24
CA VAL A 231 44.75 -9.41 7.82
C VAL A 231 44.81 -9.50 9.34
N THR A 232 43.74 -9.93 10.00
CA THR A 232 43.72 -10.11 11.46
C THR A 232 44.70 -11.18 11.91
N LEU A 233 44.77 -12.33 11.22
CA LEU A 233 45.79 -13.37 11.55
C LEU A 233 47.20 -12.86 11.38
N ILE A 234 47.52 -12.15 10.29
CA ILE A 234 48.85 -11.59 10.08
C ILE A 234 49.17 -10.58 11.17
N SER A 235 48.24 -9.71 11.55
CA SER A 235 48.46 -8.73 12.61
C SER A 235 48.76 -9.38 13.97
N VAL A 236 48.01 -10.43 14.35
CA VAL A 236 48.25 -11.21 15.58
C VAL A 236 49.61 -11.88 15.54
N LEU A 237 50.00 -12.48 14.39
CA LEU A 237 51.29 -13.11 14.22
C LEU A 237 52.44 -12.08 14.35
N MET A 238 52.28 -10.90 13.76
CA MET A 238 53.30 -9.81 13.85
C MET A 238 53.43 -9.33 15.31
N ILE A 239 52.36 -9.18 16.04
CA ILE A 239 52.40 -8.84 17.49
C ILE A 239 53.10 -9.94 18.28
N PHE A 240 52.73 -11.21 18.02
CA PHE A 240 53.40 -12.33 18.69
C PHE A 240 54.91 -12.35 18.45
N LEU A 241 55.34 -12.19 17.19
CA LEU A 241 56.75 -12.13 16.85
C LEU A 241 57.44 -10.92 17.48
N ALA A 242 56.80 -9.75 17.48
CA ALA A 242 57.36 -8.57 18.16
C ALA A 242 57.56 -8.79 19.65
N VAL A 243 56.57 -9.39 20.33
CA VAL A 243 56.71 -9.72 21.77
C VAL A 243 57.76 -10.80 21.96
N TRP A 244 57.81 -11.84 21.14
CA TRP A 244 58.82 -12.90 21.21
C TRP A 244 60.26 -12.37 21.04
N PHE A 245 60.50 -11.58 19.97
CA PHE A 245 61.83 -10.98 19.74
C PHE A 245 62.17 -9.94 20.79
N GLY A 246 61.20 -9.13 21.22
CA GLY A 246 61.34 -8.19 22.34
C GLY A 246 61.75 -8.88 23.62
N TYR A 247 61.05 -9.96 24.00
CA TYR A 247 61.39 -10.79 25.19
C TYR A 247 62.82 -11.38 25.09
N LYS A 248 63.16 -11.93 23.92
CA LYS A 248 64.49 -12.50 23.68
C LYS A 248 65.57 -11.41 23.73
N GLY A 249 65.30 -10.23 23.19
CA GLY A 249 66.24 -9.07 23.25
C GLY A 249 66.47 -8.56 24.68
N VAL A 250 65.39 -8.41 25.45
CA VAL A 250 65.45 -8.00 26.86
C VAL A 250 66.25 -9.05 27.69
N ARG A 251 66.02 -10.32 27.42
CA ARG A 251 66.77 -11.39 28.10
C ARG A 251 68.27 -11.42 27.74
N PHE A 252 68.60 -11.00 26.54
CA PHE A 252 70.01 -10.88 26.11
C PHE A 252 70.69 -9.65 26.73
N LEU A 253 69.99 -8.50 26.81
CA LEU A 253 70.52 -7.26 27.38
C LEU A 253 70.61 -7.26 28.91
N TYR A 254 69.73 -8.01 29.56
CA TYR A 254 69.77 -8.22 31.01
C TYR A 254 70.12 -9.68 31.32
N PRO A 255 71.43 -10.06 31.23
CA PRO A 255 71.84 -11.36 31.70
C PRO A 255 71.51 -11.46 33.21
N GLN A 256 70.80 -12.50 33.60
CA GLN A 256 70.56 -12.74 35.02
C GLN A 256 71.91 -12.85 35.72
N ALA A 257 72.27 -11.80 36.39
CA ALA A 257 73.42 -11.88 37.30
C ALA A 257 73.05 -12.91 38.36
N ASN A 258 73.65 -14.13 38.27
CA ASN A 258 73.54 -15.11 39.36
C ASN A 258 74.19 -14.43 40.56
N LEU A 259 73.40 -14.08 41.57
CA LEU A 259 73.92 -13.62 42.83
C LEU A 259 74.92 -14.64 43.30
N PRO A 260 76.15 -14.18 43.68
CA PRO A 260 77.15 -15.06 44.31
C PRO A 260 76.53 -15.83 45.46
N GLU A 261 76.91 -17.14 45.62
CA GLU A 261 76.32 -18.01 46.61
C GLU A 261 76.39 -17.49 48.05
N HIS A 262 77.41 -16.71 48.33
CA HIS A 262 77.53 -16.02 49.62
C HIS A 262 76.39 -15.04 49.92
N PHE A 263 75.85 -14.38 48.92
CA PHE A 263 74.69 -13.48 49.09
C PHE A 263 73.36 -14.23 49.22
N LYS A 264 73.21 -15.39 48.60
CA LYS A 264 72.06 -16.26 48.80
C LYS A 264 72.03 -16.81 50.22
N GLN A 265 73.22 -17.16 50.72
CA GLN A 265 73.35 -17.70 52.08
C GLN A 265 73.09 -16.64 53.15
N TYR A 266 73.53 -15.38 52.89
CA TYR A 266 73.25 -14.29 53.82
C TYR A 266 71.79 -13.85 53.83
N LEU A 267 71.07 -13.95 52.73
CA LEU A 267 69.66 -13.66 52.63
C LEU A 267 68.77 -14.84 53.06
N SER A 268 69.32 -16.07 53.12
CA SER A 268 68.60 -17.24 53.57
C SER A 268 68.78 -17.52 55.07
N GLU A 269 69.80 -16.94 55.70
CA GLU A 269 69.93 -16.98 57.14
C GLU A 269 68.87 -16.13 57.80
N ARG A 270 67.90 -16.72 58.42
CA ARG A 270 66.93 -16.02 59.27
C ARG A 270 67.68 -15.17 60.28
N PRO A 271 67.39 -13.88 60.39
CA PRO A 271 67.95 -13.09 61.46
C PRO A 271 67.65 -13.76 62.77
N SER A 272 68.71 -14.07 63.51
CA SER A 272 68.63 -14.69 64.82
C SER A 272 67.63 -13.90 65.67
N THR A 273 66.77 -14.63 66.31
CA THR A 273 65.65 -14.22 67.18
C THR A 273 65.99 -13.20 68.27
N SER A 274 67.25 -12.85 68.47
CA SER A 274 67.68 -11.87 69.48
C SER A 274 67.21 -10.41 69.22
N ILE A 275 67.07 -9.97 67.97
CA ILE A 275 66.66 -8.56 67.64
C ILE A 275 65.17 -8.45 67.86
N LEU A 276 64.37 -9.45 67.48
CA LEU A 276 62.94 -9.44 67.68
C LEU A 276 62.56 -9.50 69.19
N LEU A 277 63.33 -10.23 70.03
CA LEU A 277 63.11 -10.24 71.42
C LEU A 277 63.53 -8.96 72.16
N ALA A 278 64.51 -8.24 71.61
CA ALA A 278 64.87 -6.92 72.15
C ALA A 278 63.85 -5.83 71.83
N MET A 279 63.17 -5.95 70.70
CA MET A 279 62.10 -5.00 70.30
C MET A 279 60.77 -5.27 71.07
N GLN A 280 60.57 -6.48 71.58
CA GLN A 280 59.37 -6.84 72.30
C GLN A 280 59.34 -6.37 73.74
N ASN A 281 60.51 -5.96 74.28
CA ASN A 281 60.66 -5.52 75.70
C ASN A 281 60.78 -3.99 75.86
N SER A 282 60.70 -3.22 74.80
CA SER A 282 60.55 -1.77 74.86
C SER A 282 59.04 -1.42 75.00
N ALA A 283 58.68 -0.97 76.19
CA ALA A 283 57.36 -0.47 76.50
C ALA A 283 57.10 0.77 75.59
N GLN A 284 56.42 0.59 74.50
CA GLN A 284 55.95 1.71 73.69
C GLN A 284 54.61 2.18 74.23
N PRO A 285 54.33 3.46 74.24
CA PRO A 285 53.04 4.05 74.60
C PRO A 285 51.97 3.60 73.59
N LYS A 286 50.79 3.26 74.08
CA LYS A 286 49.62 2.89 73.34
C LYS A 286 49.25 4.06 72.36
N GLU A 287 49.54 3.87 71.13
CA GLU A 287 49.00 4.82 70.09
C GLU A 287 47.56 4.38 69.83
N LEU A 288 46.64 5.36 69.94
CA LEU A 288 45.21 5.23 69.64
C LEU A 288 45.07 5.28 68.12
N TYR A 289 44.80 4.20 67.46
CA TYR A 289 44.46 4.19 66.07
C TYR A 289 43.02 4.54 65.94
N HIS A 290 42.76 5.61 65.16
CA HIS A 290 41.44 5.91 64.65
C HIS A 290 41.15 5.00 63.45
N GLU A 291 39.98 4.38 63.47
CA GLU A 291 39.48 3.50 62.44
C GLU A 291 39.24 4.34 61.18
N PHE A 292 39.97 4.06 60.12
CA PHE A 292 39.75 4.64 58.80
C PHE A 292 38.78 3.74 58.05
N SER A 293 37.59 4.24 57.74
CA SER A 293 36.67 3.63 56.80
C SER A 293 37.13 3.95 55.39
N ILE A 294 37.35 2.90 54.59
CA ILE A 294 37.63 3.06 53.14
C ILE A 294 36.31 3.33 52.41
N ILE A 295 36.11 4.57 52.04
CA ILE A 295 35.01 4.96 51.13
C ILE A 295 35.38 4.47 49.74
N THR A 296 34.68 3.48 49.22
CA THR A 296 34.82 3.05 47.82
C THR A 296 34.38 4.18 46.88
N ALA A 297 35.02 4.28 45.72
CA ALA A 297 34.79 5.33 44.70
C ALA A 297 33.34 5.48 44.28
N GLN A 298 32.45 4.58 44.70
CA GLN A 298 31.03 4.62 44.39
C GLN A 298 30.21 5.49 45.35
N GLU A 299 30.75 5.81 46.53
CA GLU A 299 30.10 6.71 47.50
C GLU A 299 30.39 8.19 47.27
N ILE A 300 31.38 8.50 46.44
CA ILE A 300 31.74 9.91 46.12
C ILE A 300 30.79 10.53 45.09
N LEU A 301 29.95 9.74 44.43
CA LEU A 301 29.01 10.21 43.38
C LEU A 301 27.61 10.62 43.90
N LEU A 302 27.39 10.57 45.22
CA LEU A 302 26.15 10.98 45.84
C LEU A 302 26.39 12.12 46.84
N ASP A 303 26.74 13.30 46.33
CA ASP A 303 26.72 14.55 47.09
C ASP A 303 25.28 15.10 47.09
N PRO A 304 24.64 15.21 48.26
CA PRO A 304 23.29 15.71 48.39
C PRO A 304 23.25 17.25 48.54
N LYS A 305 23.63 17.98 47.52
CA LYS A 305 23.42 19.42 47.44
C LYS A 305 22.98 19.87 46.05
N GLN A 306 21.76 19.53 45.71
CA GLN A 306 20.91 20.41 44.93
C GLN A 306 19.45 20.07 45.18
N LYS A 307 19.00 20.46 46.38
CA LYS A 307 17.62 20.80 46.61
C LYS A 307 17.48 22.29 46.33
N GLU A 308 16.85 22.61 45.25
CA GLU A 308 15.92 23.72 45.26
C GLU A 308 15.10 23.75 43.98
N SER A 309 13.80 23.69 44.23
CA SER A 309 12.75 24.26 43.42
C SER A 309 12.20 23.39 42.25
N LEU A 310 11.17 22.70 42.41
CA LEU A 310 9.74 22.97 42.26
C LEU A 310 8.94 21.64 42.31
N ASN A 311 8.13 21.58 43.30
CA ASN A 311 6.99 20.66 43.42
C ASN A 311 5.75 21.34 42.79
N PRO A 312 4.57 20.72 42.76
CA PRO A 312 4.19 19.32 42.69
C PRO A 312 2.99 19.06 41.75
N ALA A 313 2.61 17.86 41.72
CA ALA A 313 1.27 17.29 41.49
C ALA A 313 1.23 16.28 40.33
N LEU A 314 0.72 15.16 40.38
CA LEU A 314 -0.18 14.39 41.21
C LEU A 314 -0.14 12.95 40.70
N THR A 315 0.06 11.97 41.57
CA THR A 315 -0.76 10.77 41.78
C THR A 315 -1.03 9.89 40.57
N SER A 316 -0.90 8.63 40.54
CA SER A 316 -0.89 7.51 41.49
C SER A 316 -0.78 6.21 40.69
N GLU A 317 -0.08 5.33 41.29
CA GLU A 317 -0.37 3.93 41.64
C GLU A 317 -0.31 2.89 40.52
N THR A 318 0.76 2.14 40.60
CA THR A 318 0.96 0.82 41.30
C THR A 318 0.03 -0.28 40.79
N LYS A 319 0.54 -1.33 40.34
CA LYS A 319 1.06 -2.58 40.89
C LYS A 319 1.04 -3.65 39.85
N ASP A 320 2.16 -4.24 39.63
CA ASP A 320 2.58 -5.60 39.89
C ASP A 320 1.55 -6.71 39.80
N VAL A 321 2.06 -7.81 39.19
CA VAL A 321 2.05 -9.18 39.66
C VAL A 321 1.39 -10.21 38.77
N HIS A 322 2.27 -11.04 38.23
CA HIS A 322 2.22 -12.51 38.17
C HIS A 322 1.07 -13.20 37.41
N SER A 323 1.49 -13.91 36.43
CA SER A 323 1.69 -15.39 36.39
C SER A 323 0.42 -16.25 36.34
N GLU A 324 0.59 -17.23 35.48
CA GLU A 324 0.00 -18.58 35.51
C GLU A 324 -1.42 -18.71 35.01
N GLN A 325 -1.49 -19.39 33.91
CA GLN A 325 -1.69 -20.82 33.69
C GLN A 325 -3.13 -21.28 33.82
N GLU A 326 -3.37 -22.16 32.91
CA GLU A 326 -4.40 -23.23 32.88
C GLU A 326 -5.80 -22.81 32.48
N GLU A 327 -6.20 -23.37 31.45
CA GLU A 327 -6.61 -24.74 31.11
C GLU A 327 -8.12 -24.87 31.12
N ASN A 328 -8.52 -25.55 30.14
CA ASN A 328 -9.72 -26.39 30.05
C ASN A 328 -11.03 -25.87 29.53
N GLN A 329 -11.28 -26.50 28.43
CA GLN A 329 -12.40 -27.43 28.19
C GLN A 329 -13.71 -26.70 27.90
N ALA A 330 -14.22 -26.99 26.86
CA ALA A 330 -14.78 -28.15 26.17
C ALA A 330 -16.26 -27.95 25.91
N VAL A 331 -16.65 -28.49 24.78
CA VAL A 331 -17.91 -29.22 24.58
C VAL A 331 -19.12 -28.31 24.35
N ASP A 332 -19.89 -28.37 23.35
CA ASP A 332 -20.48 -29.39 22.51
C ASP A 332 -21.15 -28.68 21.34
N ALA A 333 -20.95 -29.13 20.16
CA ALA A 333 -21.69 -30.19 19.52
C ALA A 333 -23.12 -29.78 19.10
N VAL A 334 -23.35 -30.11 17.87
CA VAL A 334 -24.59 -30.71 17.38
C VAL A 334 -25.39 -29.89 16.36
N LYS A 335 -25.28 -30.39 15.19
CA LYS A 335 -26.25 -30.88 14.22
C LYS A 335 -26.50 -30.05 12.99
N GLU A 336 -25.98 -30.58 11.89
CA GLU A 336 -26.77 -30.79 10.66
C GLU A 336 -28.08 -31.54 10.92
N PRO A 337 -29.11 -31.41 10.09
CA PRO A 337 -29.19 -32.20 8.90
C PRO A 337 -29.79 -31.47 7.68
N LEU A 338 -29.26 -31.74 6.50
CA LEU A 338 -29.77 -32.60 5.41
C LEU A 338 -31.27 -32.47 5.04
N LEU A 339 -31.47 -32.33 3.73
CA LEU A 339 -32.60 -32.74 2.90
C LEU A 339 -33.76 -31.72 2.70
N GLN A 340 -33.86 -31.18 1.61
CA GLN A 340 -34.51 -31.52 0.32
C GLN A 340 -34.26 -30.40 -0.69
#